data_9bc0c0f05a551685513de0ea5b5a6979
#
_entry.id   9bc0c0f05a551685513de0ea5b5a6979
#
_cell.length_a   1.000
_cell.length_b   1.000
_cell.length_c   1.000
_cell.angle_alpha   90.00
_cell.angle_beta   90.00
_cell.angle_gamma   90.00
#
_symmetry.space_group_name_H-M   'P 1'
#
loop_
_entity.id
_entity.type
_entity.pdbx_description
1 polymer ?
#
loop_
_entity_poly.entity_id
_entity_poly.type
_entity_poly.pdbx_seq_one_letter_code
_entity_poly.pdbx_strand_id
1 'polypeptide(L)'
;NQDNDILYLTRSDAPHAFRMKSKPFKRHQDFVTFKPKFINIFKDLKRRKLEEYEGIELLRVLENGYKIGTLKFNNDSFSINTKKDILRSLLLIQKDKFRKNYK
;
A
#
# COMPACT_ATOMS: atom_id res chain seq x y z
N ASN A 1 -1.07 -6.01 -12.65
CA ASN A 1 -1.35 -6.62 -13.96
C ASN A 1 -2.76 -6.22 -14.42
N GLN A 2 -3.24 -6.78 -15.53
CA GLN A 2 -4.58 -6.51 -16.07
C GLN A 2 -5.69 -6.99 -15.13
N ASP A 3 -5.45 -8.01 -14.31
CA ASP A 3 -6.39 -8.56 -13.32
C ASP A 3 -6.40 -7.75 -12.01
N ASN A 4 -5.72 -6.60 -11.96
CA ASN A 4 -5.49 -5.80 -10.76
C ASN A 4 -4.72 -6.52 -9.64
N ASP A 5 -3.94 -7.54 -9.98
CA ASP A 5 -2.99 -8.12 -9.03
C ASP A 5 -1.71 -7.29 -8.97
N ILE A 6 -1.11 -7.23 -7.80
CA ILE A 6 0.20 -6.61 -7.60
C ILE A 6 1.26 -7.48 -8.28
N LEU A 7 2.13 -6.85 -9.08
CA LEU A 7 3.31 -7.51 -9.64
C LEU A 7 4.52 -7.36 -8.70
N TYR A 8 4.68 -6.17 -8.13
CA TYR A 8 5.80 -5.83 -7.26
C TYR A 8 5.46 -4.62 -6.40
N LEU A 9 6.07 -4.52 -5.23
CA LEU A 9 6.01 -3.37 -4.33
C LEU A 9 7.43 -2.89 -4.07
N THR A 10 7.64 -1.58 -4.14
CA THR A 10 8.96 -0.98 -3.91
C THR A 10 8.83 0.39 -3.26
N ARG A 11 9.86 0.78 -2.52
CA ARG A 11 10.02 2.14 -2.00
C ARG A 11 10.65 3.09 -3.01
N SER A 12 11.20 2.55 -4.09
CA SER A 12 11.80 3.31 -5.18
C SER A 12 10.79 3.65 -6.28
N ASP A 13 11.08 4.68 -7.07
CA ASP A 13 10.32 5.03 -8.28
C ASP A 13 10.53 3.97 -9.37
N ALA A 14 9.76 2.91 -9.37
CA ALA A 14 9.78 1.84 -10.36
C ALA A 14 8.37 1.61 -10.95
N PRO A 15 8.24 1.30 -12.26
CA PRO A 15 9.29 1.19 -13.27
C PRO A 15 9.89 2.54 -13.68
N HIS A 16 11.15 2.51 -14.15
CA HIS A 16 11.79 3.70 -14.68
C HIS A 16 11.11 4.16 -15.98
N ALA A 17 10.73 5.43 -16.02
CA ALA A 17 10.03 6.02 -17.18
C ALA A 17 11.03 6.33 -18.32
N PHE A 18 11.51 5.31 -19.03
CA PHE A 18 12.50 5.46 -20.10
C PHE A 18 11.90 6.08 -21.39
N ARG A 19 10.72 5.62 -21.79
CA ARG A 19 10.07 6.05 -23.05
C ARG A 19 8.82 6.89 -22.86
N MET A 20 8.25 6.91 -21.67
CA MET A 20 7.00 7.64 -21.38
C MET A 20 7.26 8.75 -20.38
N LYS A 21 6.76 9.95 -20.67
CA LYS A 21 6.87 11.10 -19.75
C LYS A 21 5.96 10.98 -18.53
N SER A 22 4.93 10.13 -18.59
CA SER A 22 4.01 9.91 -17.45
C SER A 22 4.53 8.82 -16.55
N LYS A 23 4.48 9.05 -15.23
CA LYS A 23 4.81 8.03 -14.22
C LYS A 23 3.57 7.14 -13.98
N PRO A 24 3.55 5.86 -14.39
CA PRO A 24 2.38 4.98 -14.25
C PRO A 24 2.28 4.37 -12.86
N PHE A 25 2.81 5.05 -11.83
CA PHE A 25 2.83 4.49 -10.48
C PHE A 25 1.47 4.57 -9.83
N LYS A 26 1.09 3.49 -9.18
CA LYS A 26 0.00 3.46 -8.23
C LYS A 26 0.61 3.49 -6.83
N ARG A 27 0.18 4.42 -6.00
CA ARG A 27 0.60 4.48 -4.61
C ARG A 27 -0.16 3.41 -3.81
N HIS A 28 0.56 2.59 -3.09
CA HIS A 28 -0.03 1.68 -2.12
C HIS A 28 -0.56 2.48 -0.91
N GLN A 29 -1.77 2.16 -0.47
CA GLN A 29 -2.34 2.63 0.80
C GLN A 29 -2.11 1.55 1.86
N ASP A 30 -1.86 1.97 3.10
CA ASP A 30 -1.56 1.08 4.22
C ASP A 30 -2.80 0.34 4.74
N PHE A 31 -3.69 -0.07 3.83
CA PHE A 31 -4.88 -0.84 4.16
C PHE A 31 -4.83 -2.19 3.44
N VAL A 32 -4.70 -3.26 4.23
CA VAL A 32 -4.57 -4.63 3.73
C VAL A 32 -5.59 -5.51 4.43
N THR A 33 -6.28 -6.34 3.65
CA THR A 33 -7.18 -7.36 4.18
C THR A 33 -6.72 -8.74 3.79
N PHE A 34 -6.85 -9.69 4.70
CA PHE A 34 -6.53 -11.10 4.46
C PHE A 34 -7.79 -11.95 4.52
N LYS A 35 -7.89 -12.94 3.63
CA LYS A 35 -8.85 -14.02 3.84
C LYS A 35 -8.49 -14.74 5.15
N PRO A 36 -9.45 -15.07 6.03
CA PRO A 36 -9.15 -15.67 7.35
C PRO A 36 -8.23 -16.89 7.27
N LYS A 37 -8.46 -17.78 6.31
CA LYS A 37 -7.62 -18.96 6.08
C LYS A 37 -6.18 -18.61 5.67
N PHE A 38 -5.97 -17.47 5.02
CA PHE A 38 -4.65 -17.05 4.56
C PHE A 38 -3.77 -16.52 5.70
N ILE A 39 -4.35 -16.04 6.78
CA ILE A 39 -3.59 -15.55 7.95
C ILE A 39 -2.69 -16.65 8.51
N ASN A 40 -3.20 -17.88 8.61
CA ASN A 40 -2.40 -19.02 9.06
C ASN A 40 -1.28 -19.36 8.08
N ILE A 41 -1.57 -19.31 6.78
CA ILE A 41 -0.55 -19.51 5.73
C ILE A 41 0.51 -18.41 5.83
N PHE A 42 0.12 -17.14 5.93
CA PHE A 42 1.05 -16.00 6.00
C PHE A 42 2.01 -16.11 7.21
N LYS A 43 1.52 -16.57 8.35
CA LYS A 43 2.34 -16.82 9.55
C LYS A 43 3.50 -17.77 9.28
N ASP A 44 3.27 -18.80 8.44
CA ASP A 44 4.23 -19.86 8.18
C ASP A 44 5.10 -19.58 6.94
N LEU A 45 4.81 -18.50 6.18
CA LEU A 45 5.62 -18.08 5.04
C LEU A 45 7.01 -17.63 5.48
N LYS A 46 8.03 -18.17 4.83
CA LYS A 46 9.42 -17.76 5.07
C LYS A 46 9.67 -16.36 4.51
N ARG A 47 10.30 -15.50 5.29
CA ARG A 47 10.87 -14.25 4.83
C ARG A 47 11.88 -14.53 3.73
N ARG A 48 11.88 -13.70 2.68
CA ARG A 48 12.75 -13.83 1.52
C ARG A 48 13.43 -12.50 1.20
N LYS A 49 14.31 -12.52 0.20
CA LYS A 49 15.22 -11.41 -0.10
C LYS A 49 14.52 -10.10 -0.45
N LEU A 50 13.43 -10.12 -1.21
CA LEU A 50 12.73 -8.88 -1.58
C LEU A 50 12.13 -8.18 -0.36
N GLU A 51 11.55 -8.94 0.57
CA GLU A 51 11.09 -8.38 1.84
C GLU A 51 12.23 -7.80 2.65
N GLU A 52 13.39 -8.45 2.67
CA GLU A 52 14.57 -7.96 3.41
C GLU A 52 15.12 -6.67 2.82
N TYR A 53 15.18 -6.55 1.49
CA TYR A 53 15.68 -5.36 0.80
C TYR A 53 14.71 -4.18 0.89
N GLU A 54 13.43 -4.41 0.66
CA GLU A 54 12.44 -3.33 0.58
C GLU A 54 11.81 -3.01 1.95
N GLY A 55 11.89 -3.92 2.93
CA GLY A 55 11.20 -3.79 4.21
C GLY A 55 9.68 -3.74 4.03
N ILE A 56 9.14 -4.52 3.10
CA ILE A 56 7.71 -4.58 2.77
C ILE A 56 7.24 -6.04 2.93
N GLU A 57 6.48 -6.33 3.97
CA GLU A 57 6.06 -7.68 4.35
C GLU A 57 5.20 -8.38 3.29
N LEU A 58 4.46 -7.60 2.50
CA LEU A 58 3.63 -8.14 1.41
C LEU A 58 4.46 -8.79 0.29
N LEU A 59 5.74 -8.44 0.16
CA LEU A 59 6.62 -9.08 -0.80
C LEU A 59 6.84 -10.56 -0.46
N ARG A 60 6.78 -10.94 0.82
CA ARG A 60 6.81 -12.34 1.24
C ARG A 60 5.70 -13.16 0.59
N VAL A 61 4.52 -12.58 0.46
CA VAL A 61 3.36 -13.21 -0.18
C VAL A 61 3.67 -13.47 -1.65
N LEU A 62 4.16 -12.46 -2.37
CA LEU A 62 4.49 -12.55 -3.79
C LEU A 62 5.64 -13.52 -4.05
N GLU A 63 6.71 -13.46 -3.26
CA GLU A 63 7.88 -14.35 -3.40
C GLU A 63 7.56 -15.83 -3.11
N ASN A 64 6.48 -16.12 -2.38
CA ASN A 64 5.99 -17.48 -2.14
C ASN A 64 4.90 -17.91 -3.14
N GLY A 65 4.71 -17.16 -4.24
CA GLY A 65 3.83 -17.52 -5.34
C GLY A 65 2.35 -17.20 -5.12
N TYR A 66 1.99 -16.48 -4.07
CA TYR A 66 0.62 -16.04 -3.84
C TYR A 66 0.33 -14.72 -4.53
N LYS A 67 -0.94 -14.50 -4.86
CA LYS A 67 -1.41 -13.27 -5.49
C LYS A 67 -1.97 -12.31 -4.44
N ILE A 68 -1.79 -11.01 -4.70
CA ILE A 68 -2.38 -9.91 -3.92
C ILE A 68 -3.21 -9.09 -4.89
N GLY A 69 -4.53 -9.15 -4.75
CA GLY A 69 -5.44 -8.32 -5.51
C GLY A 69 -5.48 -6.89 -4.98
N THR A 70 -5.80 -5.92 -5.83
CA THR A 70 -5.92 -4.51 -5.45
C THR A 70 -7.27 -3.94 -5.77
N LEU A 71 -7.69 -2.97 -4.95
CA LEU A 71 -8.83 -2.10 -5.24
C LEU A 71 -8.33 -0.68 -5.45
N LYS A 72 -8.82 -0.02 -6.49
CA LYS A 72 -8.48 1.37 -6.76
C LYS A 72 -9.37 2.29 -5.92
N PHE A 73 -8.76 3.16 -5.14
CA PHE A 73 -9.43 4.24 -4.43
C PHE A 73 -9.06 5.59 -5.03
N ASN A 74 -10.05 6.46 -5.17
CA ASN A 74 -9.85 7.84 -5.56
C ASN A 74 -9.99 8.70 -4.29
N ASN A 75 -8.95 8.76 -3.48
CA ASN A 75 -8.90 9.67 -2.35
C ASN A 75 -7.49 10.23 -2.16
N ASP A 76 -7.40 11.36 -1.48
CA ASP A 76 -6.16 12.06 -1.13
C ASP A 76 -5.67 11.70 0.26
N SER A 77 -5.82 10.43 0.69
CA SER A 77 -5.32 10.00 1.98
C SER A 77 -3.79 10.10 2.06
N PHE A 78 -3.27 10.43 3.22
CA PHE A 78 -1.84 10.48 3.50
C PHE A 78 -1.55 10.00 4.92
N SER A 79 -0.35 9.47 5.13
CA SER A 79 0.09 9.02 6.44
C SER A 79 0.61 10.20 7.26
N ILE A 80 0.36 10.18 8.58
CA ILE A 80 0.84 11.19 9.51
C ILE A 80 2.16 10.69 10.11
N ASN A 81 3.29 11.15 9.56
CA ASN A 81 4.62 10.74 9.98
C ASN A 81 5.43 11.89 10.60
N THR A 82 5.04 13.14 10.37
CA THR A 82 5.75 14.34 10.82
C THR A 82 4.82 15.32 11.51
N LYS A 83 5.41 16.29 12.26
CA LYS A 83 4.64 17.39 12.86
C LYS A 83 3.87 18.22 11.82
N LYS A 84 4.43 18.36 10.61
CA LYS A 84 3.75 19.06 9.50
C LYS A 84 2.50 18.30 9.05
N ASP A 85 2.56 16.97 9.04
CA ASP A 85 1.41 16.15 8.68
C ASP A 85 0.28 16.27 9.71
N ILE A 86 0.61 16.42 10.99
CA ILE A 86 -0.38 16.68 12.04
C ILE A 86 -1.13 17.98 11.75
N LEU A 87 -0.41 19.07 11.48
CA LEU A 87 -1.05 20.36 11.17
C LEU A 87 -1.94 20.27 9.94
N ARG A 88 -1.46 19.59 8.89
CA ARG A 88 -2.25 19.32 7.68
C ARG A 88 -3.50 18.49 7.98
N SER A 89 -3.39 17.46 8.81
CA SER A 89 -4.53 16.61 9.18
C SER A 89 -5.59 17.35 9.97
N LEU A 90 -5.20 18.25 10.87
CA LEU A 90 -6.12 19.11 11.65
C LEU A 90 -6.98 19.99 10.73
N LEU A 91 -6.39 20.54 9.67
CA LEU A 91 -7.13 21.34 8.68
C LEU A 91 -8.09 20.49 7.86
N LEU A 92 -7.70 19.25 7.49
CA LEU A 92 -8.54 18.35 6.70
C LEU A 92 -9.68 17.75 7.52
N ILE A 93 -9.45 17.42 8.77
CA ILE A 93 -10.49 16.90 9.69
C ILE A 93 -11.63 17.90 9.89
N GLN A 94 -11.36 19.20 9.80
CA GLN A 94 -12.42 20.21 9.88
C GLN A 94 -13.41 20.12 8.71
N LYS A 95 -12.95 19.65 7.54
CA LYS A 95 -13.73 19.48 6.31
C LYS A 95 -14.27 18.06 6.14
N ASP A 96 -13.96 17.16 7.05
CA ASP A 96 -14.39 15.76 6.97
C ASP A 96 -15.90 15.64 7.18
N LYS A 97 -16.58 15.05 6.22
CA LYS A 97 -18.03 14.80 6.25
C LYS A 97 -18.44 13.92 7.43
N PHE A 98 -17.58 13.03 7.87
CA PHE A 98 -17.84 12.05 8.91
C PHE A 98 -17.44 12.55 10.33
N ARG A 99 -16.86 13.76 10.43
CA ARG A 99 -16.39 14.30 11.71
C ARG A 99 -17.44 14.26 12.82
N LYS A 100 -18.71 14.46 12.48
CA LYS A 100 -19.83 14.43 13.44
C LYS A 100 -20.06 13.04 14.04
N ASN A 101 -19.56 12.00 13.41
CA ASN A 101 -19.72 10.59 13.83
C ASN A 101 -18.60 10.15 14.78
N TYR A 102 -17.55 10.96 14.93
CA TYR A 102 -16.42 10.69 15.85
C TYR A 102 -16.59 11.49 17.14
N LYS A 103 -17.59 11.12 17.95
CA LYS A 103 -17.80 11.65 19.30
C LYS A 103 -17.47 10.57 20.32
#